data_46d85a1e807f9aa6390cd322c343a8d3
#
_entry.id   46d85a1e807f9aa6390cd322c343a8d3
#
_cell.length_a   1.000
_cell.length_b   1.000
_cell.length_c   1.000
_cell.angle_alpha   90.00
_cell.angle_beta   90.00
_cell.angle_gamma   90.00
#
_symmetry.space_group_name_H-M   'P 1'
#
loop_
_entity.id
_entity.type
_entity.pdbx_description
1 polymer ?
#
loop_
_entity_poly.entity_id
_entity_poly.type
_entity_poly.pdbx_seq_one_letter_code
_entity_poly.pdbx_strand_id
1 'polypeptide(L)'
;MGFLSHSVRCLTTFTGADYRAPGALDYVNFLRATRLCTNDVREMAFAFERAVFNVVFNNRDDHPKNFAYLMSSTGQWKLAPAYDVTFCEGPGGYHQMDVMGEALAIDRAALLRLAEEAEVPAQNANRTIDAISEVASQFSTIAERLLPQAISPATLRLLQSRIDQNLALLR
;
A
#
# COMPACT_ATOMS: atom_id res chain seq x y z
N MET A 1 1.15 18.37 -29.71
CA MET A 1 1.09 17.31 -28.68
C MET A 1 -0.07 17.62 -27.76
N GLY A 2 -1.22 16.96 -27.97
CA GLY A 2 -2.42 17.21 -27.17
C GLY A 2 -2.27 16.56 -25.80
N PHE A 3 -2.41 17.35 -24.75
CA PHE A 3 -2.59 16.83 -23.41
C PHE A 3 -3.92 16.07 -23.39
N LEU A 4 -3.85 14.75 -23.37
CA LEU A 4 -5.02 13.90 -23.15
C LEU A 4 -5.49 14.16 -21.72
N SER A 5 -6.68 14.72 -21.55
CA SER A 5 -7.29 14.90 -20.24
C SER A 5 -7.62 13.53 -19.68
N HIS A 6 -6.78 13.05 -18.76
CA HIS A 6 -7.09 11.87 -17.97
C HIS A 6 -8.00 12.29 -16.83
N SER A 7 -9.14 11.65 -16.67
CA SER A 7 -9.94 11.82 -15.46
C SER A 7 -9.28 11.06 -14.32
N VAL A 8 -9.07 11.74 -13.19
CA VAL A 8 -8.56 11.15 -11.95
C VAL A 8 -9.71 11.06 -10.96
N ARG A 9 -9.87 9.91 -10.31
CA ARG A 9 -10.85 9.71 -9.24
C ARG A 9 -10.18 9.04 -8.04
N CYS A 10 -10.34 9.65 -6.87
CA CYS A 10 -9.91 9.09 -5.62
C CYS A 10 -10.84 7.95 -5.17
N LEU A 11 -10.32 7.00 -4.39
CA LEU A 11 -11.09 5.88 -3.84
C LEU A 11 -12.34 6.35 -3.08
N THR A 12 -12.25 7.43 -2.31
CA THR A 12 -13.40 8.02 -1.59
C THR A 12 -14.51 8.49 -2.52
N THR A 13 -14.19 8.89 -3.75
CA THR A 13 -15.19 9.30 -4.74
C THR A 13 -16.02 8.11 -5.21
N PHE A 14 -15.44 6.93 -5.32
CA PHE A 14 -16.15 5.72 -5.74
C PHE A 14 -16.96 5.09 -4.61
N THR A 15 -16.46 5.18 -3.38
CA THR A 15 -17.09 4.51 -2.22
C THR A 15 -18.06 5.40 -1.48
N GLY A 16 -17.97 6.73 -1.65
CA GLY A 16 -18.75 7.70 -0.87
C GLY A 16 -18.39 7.75 0.61
N ALA A 17 -17.32 7.05 1.02
CA ALA A 17 -16.93 6.97 2.43
C ALA A 17 -16.30 8.27 2.94
N ASP A 18 -16.62 8.62 4.17
CA ASP A 18 -15.90 9.71 4.88
C ASP A 18 -14.53 9.20 5.33
N TYR A 19 -13.49 9.61 4.62
CA TYR A 19 -12.10 9.24 4.93
C TYR A 19 -11.61 9.69 6.32
N ARG A 20 -12.35 10.60 6.98
CA ARG A 20 -12.01 11.08 8.32
C ARG A 20 -12.49 10.14 9.42
N ALA A 21 -13.42 9.23 9.08
CA ALA A 21 -13.89 8.24 10.04
C ALA A 21 -12.90 7.07 10.08
N PRO A 22 -12.18 6.82 11.19
CA PRO A 22 -11.29 5.68 11.33
C PRO A 22 -12.05 4.37 11.04
N GLY A 23 -11.47 3.48 10.23
CA GLY A 23 -12.10 2.22 9.84
C GLY A 23 -13.26 2.36 8.85
N ALA A 24 -13.49 3.55 8.26
CA ALA A 24 -14.53 3.73 7.24
C ALA A 24 -14.27 2.92 5.95
N LEU A 25 -13.01 2.65 5.66
CA LEU A 25 -12.54 1.80 4.57
C LEU A 25 -11.35 0.99 5.03
N ASP A 26 -11.29 -0.23 4.57
CA ASP A 26 -10.20 -1.19 4.76
C ASP A 26 -9.54 -1.55 3.41
N TYR A 27 -8.48 -2.34 3.45
CA TYR A 27 -7.83 -2.81 2.23
C TYR A 27 -8.71 -3.75 1.40
N VAL A 28 -9.64 -4.48 2.01
CA VAL A 28 -10.62 -5.30 1.27
C VAL A 28 -11.50 -4.41 0.41
N ASN A 29 -11.99 -3.29 0.97
CA ASN A 29 -12.77 -2.31 0.22
C ASN A 29 -11.97 -1.66 -0.91
N PHE A 30 -10.68 -1.37 -0.69
CA PHE A 30 -9.77 -0.89 -1.74
C PHE A 30 -9.63 -1.89 -2.89
N LEU A 31 -9.44 -3.17 -2.58
CA LEU A 31 -9.35 -4.22 -3.59
C LEU A 31 -10.66 -4.37 -4.37
N ARG A 32 -11.79 -4.41 -3.68
CA ARG A 32 -13.12 -4.48 -4.31
C ARG A 32 -13.38 -3.30 -5.24
N ALA A 33 -13.04 -2.08 -4.80
CA ALA A 33 -13.14 -0.89 -5.64
C ALA A 33 -12.22 -0.98 -6.86
N THR A 34 -10.99 -1.47 -6.69
CA THR A 34 -10.05 -1.71 -7.81
C THR A 34 -10.65 -2.70 -8.81
N ARG A 35 -11.22 -3.80 -8.34
CA ARG A 35 -11.89 -4.78 -9.21
C ARG A 35 -13.03 -4.16 -10.00
N LEU A 36 -13.92 -3.45 -9.32
CA LEU A 36 -15.09 -2.83 -9.95
C LEU A 36 -14.71 -1.74 -10.96
N CYS A 37 -13.68 -0.95 -10.65
CA CYS A 37 -13.26 0.13 -11.53
C CYS A 37 -12.50 -0.37 -12.76
N THR A 38 -11.57 -1.31 -12.57
CA THR A 38 -10.61 -1.67 -13.62
C THR A 38 -11.00 -2.93 -14.37
N ASN A 39 -11.70 -3.85 -13.72
CA ASN A 39 -12.01 -5.19 -14.21
C ASN A 39 -10.77 -5.93 -14.76
N ASP A 40 -9.61 -5.70 -14.13
CA ASP A 40 -8.30 -6.24 -14.56
C ASP A 40 -7.58 -6.88 -13.36
N VAL A 41 -7.28 -8.17 -13.44
CA VAL A 41 -6.57 -8.93 -12.39
C VAL A 41 -5.15 -8.42 -12.14
N ARG A 42 -4.53 -7.76 -13.12
CA ARG A 42 -3.20 -7.17 -12.97
C ARG A 42 -3.25 -5.96 -12.05
N GLU A 43 -4.30 -5.17 -12.14
CA GLU A 43 -4.53 -4.02 -11.26
C GLU A 43 -4.81 -4.47 -9.83
N MET A 44 -5.47 -5.64 -9.66
CA MET A 44 -5.65 -6.27 -8.36
C MET A 44 -4.32 -6.68 -7.71
N ALA A 45 -3.42 -7.26 -8.51
CA ALA A 45 -2.07 -7.60 -8.04
C ALA A 45 -1.28 -6.35 -7.61
N PHE A 46 -1.36 -5.25 -8.37
CA PHE A 46 -0.74 -3.98 -7.99
C PHE A 46 -1.37 -3.36 -6.73
N ALA A 47 -2.67 -3.48 -6.56
CA ALA A 47 -3.34 -3.01 -5.35
C ALA A 47 -2.90 -3.82 -4.12
N PHE A 48 -2.78 -5.15 -4.24
CA PHE A 48 -2.23 -6.00 -3.19
C PHE A 48 -0.77 -5.65 -2.87
N GLU A 49 0.08 -5.49 -3.89
CA GLU A 49 1.48 -5.07 -3.72
C GLU A 49 1.59 -3.74 -2.95
N ARG A 50 0.70 -2.78 -3.23
CA ARG A 50 0.64 -1.50 -2.51
C ARG A 50 0.28 -1.68 -1.04
N ALA A 51 -0.68 -2.57 -0.72
CA ALA A 51 -1.02 -2.89 0.66
C ALA A 51 0.18 -3.48 1.41
N VAL A 52 0.86 -4.48 0.82
CA VAL A 52 2.08 -5.08 1.38
C VAL A 52 3.17 -4.02 1.59
N PHE A 53 3.38 -3.13 0.61
CA PHE A 53 4.36 -2.06 0.72
C PHE A 53 4.06 -1.14 1.92
N ASN A 54 2.83 -0.65 2.05
CA ASN A 54 2.44 0.23 3.14
C ASN A 54 2.65 -0.42 4.52
N VAL A 55 2.31 -1.68 4.65
CA VAL A 55 2.52 -2.45 5.89
C VAL A 55 4.01 -2.59 6.20
N VAL A 56 4.82 -3.05 5.23
CA VAL A 56 6.25 -3.32 5.43
C VAL A 56 7.02 -2.05 5.75
N PHE A 57 6.79 -0.97 4.97
CA PHE A 57 7.51 0.30 5.11
C PHE A 57 6.90 1.27 6.12
N ASN A 58 5.95 0.81 6.95
CA ASN A 58 5.32 1.62 8.00
C ASN A 58 4.68 2.91 7.47
N ASN A 59 4.06 2.86 6.28
CA ASN A 59 3.25 3.95 5.77
C ASN A 59 1.84 3.86 6.37
N ARG A 60 1.67 4.34 7.61
CA ARG A 60 0.41 4.28 8.36
C ARG A 60 -0.50 5.49 8.12
N ASP A 61 -0.11 6.39 7.23
CA ASP A 61 -1.00 7.41 6.67
C ASP A 61 -1.65 6.93 5.37
N ASP A 62 -2.05 5.67 5.37
CA ASP A 62 -2.62 4.93 4.24
C ASP A 62 -4.13 5.16 4.07
N HIS A 63 -4.57 6.41 4.29
CA HIS A 63 -5.98 6.75 4.18
C HIS A 63 -6.50 6.69 2.73
N PRO A 64 -7.83 6.51 2.54
CA PRO A 64 -8.42 6.25 1.21
C PRO A 64 -8.18 7.33 0.15
N LYS A 65 -7.79 8.56 0.50
CA LYS A 65 -7.42 9.60 -0.47
C LYS A 65 -6.09 9.36 -1.17
N ASN A 66 -5.21 8.53 -0.58
CA ASN A 66 -3.92 8.18 -1.14
C ASN A 66 -4.00 7.07 -2.20
N PHE A 67 -5.23 6.71 -2.58
CA PHE A 67 -5.51 5.74 -3.63
C PHE A 67 -6.42 6.37 -4.69
N ALA A 68 -6.00 6.30 -5.95
CA ALA A 68 -6.74 6.89 -7.05
C ALA A 68 -6.70 6.01 -8.30
N TYR A 69 -7.60 6.30 -9.23
CA TYR A 69 -7.70 5.63 -10.51
C TYR A 69 -7.62 6.66 -11.63
N LEU A 70 -6.97 6.27 -12.73
CA LEU A 70 -6.83 7.06 -13.94
C LEU A 70 -7.68 6.45 -15.03
N MET A 71 -8.48 7.27 -15.69
CA MET A 71 -9.24 6.86 -16.87
C MET A 71 -8.50 7.29 -18.15
N SER A 72 -8.23 6.33 -19.02
CA SER A 72 -7.67 6.60 -20.35
C SER A 72 -8.68 7.34 -21.26
N SER A 73 -8.20 7.86 -22.37
CA SER A 73 -9.06 8.45 -23.40
C SER A 73 -10.07 7.48 -24.03
N THR A 74 -9.83 6.17 -23.86
CA THR A 74 -10.73 5.10 -24.33
C THR A 74 -11.73 4.64 -23.25
N GLY A 75 -11.77 5.32 -22.08
CA GLY A 75 -12.67 5.00 -20.98
C GLY A 75 -12.21 3.85 -20.08
N GLN A 76 -11.00 3.33 -20.29
CA GLN A 76 -10.44 2.26 -19.44
C GLN A 76 -9.84 2.84 -18.16
N TRP A 77 -10.20 2.26 -17.02
CA TRP A 77 -9.66 2.63 -15.71
C TRP A 77 -8.47 1.76 -15.34
N LYS A 78 -7.48 2.38 -14.70
CA LYS A 78 -6.32 1.73 -14.08
C LYS A 78 -6.05 2.33 -12.72
N LEU A 79 -5.41 1.57 -11.85
CA LEU A 79 -4.89 2.10 -10.60
C LEU A 79 -3.83 3.17 -10.91
N ALA A 80 -3.93 4.34 -10.28
CA ALA A 80 -2.93 5.39 -10.43
C ALA A 80 -1.59 4.93 -9.85
N PRO A 81 -0.44 5.43 -10.34
CA PRO A 81 0.82 5.25 -9.64
C PRO A 81 0.71 5.65 -8.17
N ALA A 82 1.51 5.02 -7.31
CA ALA A 82 1.54 5.38 -5.90
C ALA A 82 1.99 6.83 -5.72
N TYR A 83 1.35 7.55 -4.83
CA TYR A 83 1.69 8.91 -4.41
C TYR A 83 1.48 9.03 -2.91
N ASP A 84 2.03 10.08 -2.33
CA ASP A 84 1.97 10.34 -0.88
C ASP A 84 2.43 9.13 -0.05
N VAL A 85 3.50 8.48 -0.54
CA VAL A 85 4.09 7.31 0.08
C VAL A 85 5.19 7.78 1.02
N THR A 86 4.87 7.82 2.31
CA THR A 86 5.76 8.34 3.35
C THR A 86 5.82 7.39 4.54
N PHE A 87 6.94 7.41 5.26
CA PHE A 87 6.97 6.80 6.58
C PHE A 87 6.09 7.60 7.53
N CYS A 88 5.16 6.94 8.19
CA CYS A 88 4.28 7.54 9.17
C CYS A 88 3.96 6.55 10.29
N GLU A 89 4.07 6.99 11.55
CA GLU A 89 3.73 6.15 12.72
C GLU A 89 2.22 5.91 12.86
N GLY A 90 1.40 6.70 12.19
CA GLY A 90 -0.05 6.63 12.27
C GLY A 90 -0.64 7.11 13.60
N PRO A 91 -1.92 7.46 13.65
CA PRO A 91 -2.60 7.83 14.88
C PRO A 91 -2.65 6.64 15.85
N GLY A 92 -2.04 6.80 17.03
CA GLY A 92 -1.97 5.73 18.03
C GLY A 92 -1.17 4.49 17.59
N GLY A 93 -0.41 4.57 16.51
CA GLY A 93 0.35 3.46 15.97
C GLY A 93 -0.44 2.55 15.02
N TYR A 94 -1.63 2.95 14.58
CA TYR A 94 -2.49 2.15 13.72
C TYR A 94 -2.40 2.58 12.25
N HIS A 95 -2.56 1.64 11.34
CA HIS A 95 -2.91 1.90 9.96
C HIS A 95 -4.31 2.55 9.88
N GLN A 96 -4.52 3.47 8.95
CA GLN A 96 -5.85 4.08 8.77
C GLN A 96 -6.80 3.16 8.00
N MET A 97 -6.27 2.26 7.17
CA MET A 97 -7.01 1.14 6.61
C MET A 97 -6.50 -0.17 7.23
N ASP A 98 -7.39 -0.95 7.79
CA ASP A 98 -7.03 -2.25 8.32
C ASP A 98 -6.81 -3.31 7.22
N VAL A 99 -6.10 -4.39 7.57
CA VAL A 99 -5.93 -5.58 6.75
C VAL A 99 -6.69 -6.72 7.44
N MET A 100 -7.83 -7.10 6.91
CA MET A 100 -8.64 -8.20 7.44
C MET A 100 -9.04 -8.02 8.91
N GLY A 101 -9.30 -6.76 9.32
CA GLY A 101 -9.67 -6.39 10.69
C GLY A 101 -8.48 -6.11 11.63
N GLU A 102 -7.23 -6.17 11.14
CA GLU A 102 -6.03 -5.86 11.91
C GLU A 102 -5.36 -4.58 11.37
N ALA A 103 -5.07 -3.63 12.25
CA ALA A 103 -4.48 -2.35 11.88
C ALA A 103 -3.16 -2.02 12.61
N LEU A 104 -2.72 -2.87 13.55
CA LEU A 104 -1.53 -2.64 14.36
C LEU A 104 -0.44 -3.68 14.11
N ALA A 105 -0.79 -4.96 14.24
CA ALA A 105 0.14 -6.09 14.17
C ALA A 105 -0.19 -7.01 12.98
N ILE A 106 -0.18 -6.42 11.78
CA ILE A 106 -0.52 -7.11 10.55
C ILE A 106 0.51 -8.20 10.26
N ASP A 107 0.10 -9.45 10.33
CA ASP A 107 0.93 -10.62 10.09
C ASP A 107 0.83 -11.15 8.66
N ARG A 108 1.70 -12.12 8.34
CA ARG A 108 1.71 -12.77 7.02
C ARG A 108 0.37 -13.44 6.69
N ALA A 109 -0.29 -14.04 7.69
CA ALA A 109 -1.56 -14.71 7.49
C ALA A 109 -2.66 -13.72 7.09
N ALA A 110 -2.70 -12.53 7.69
CA ALA A 110 -3.62 -11.45 7.30
C ALA A 110 -3.37 -11.00 5.86
N LEU A 111 -2.11 -10.81 5.45
CA LEU A 111 -1.76 -10.46 4.07
C LEU A 111 -2.12 -11.57 3.08
N LEU A 112 -1.96 -12.83 3.42
CA LEU A 112 -2.36 -13.93 2.54
C LEU A 112 -3.88 -14.02 2.39
N ARG A 113 -4.66 -13.78 3.45
CA ARG A 113 -6.13 -13.66 3.34
C ARG A 113 -6.53 -12.46 2.46
N LEU A 114 -5.83 -11.34 2.59
CA LEU A 114 -6.05 -10.18 1.71
C LEU A 114 -5.74 -10.52 0.23
N ALA A 115 -4.71 -11.33 -0.02
CA ALA A 115 -4.39 -11.81 -1.37
C ALA A 115 -5.50 -12.66 -1.98
N GLU A 116 -6.20 -13.47 -1.16
CA GLU A 116 -7.37 -14.24 -1.61
C GLU A 116 -8.50 -13.30 -2.07
N GLU A 117 -8.79 -12.25 -1.31
CA GLU A 117 -9.75 -11.20 -1.71
C GLU A 117 -9.33 -10.47 -3.00
N ALA A 118 -8.03 -10.35 -3.24
CA ALA A 118 -7.45 -9.77 -4.46
C ALA A 118 -7.41 -10.74 -5.64
N GLU A 119 -7.86 -11.98 -5.48
CA GLU A 119 -7.70 -13.05 -6.47
C GLU A 119 -6.23 -13.28 -6.91
N VAL A 120 -5.28 -12.95 -6.02
CA VAL A 120 -3.85 -13.16 -6.25
C VAL A 120 -3.48 -14.58 -5.81
N PRO A 121 -2.95 -15.42 -6.70
CA PRO A 121 -2.55 -16.78 -6.34
C PRO A 121 -1.55 -16.77 -5.17
N ALA A 122 -1.70 -17.68 -4.21
CA ALA A 122 -0.88 -17.75 -3.00
C ALA A 122 0.62 -17.74 -3.27
N GLN A 123 1.07 -18.42 -4.34
CA GLN A 123 2.48 -18.41 -4.76
C GLN A 123 2.95 -17.00 -5.15
N ASN A 124 2.11 -16.23 -5.85
CA ASN A 124 2.44 -14.86 -6.26
C ASN A 124 2.40 -13.92 -5.05
N ALA A 125 1.41 -14.08 -4.17
CA ALA A 125 1.30 -13.33 -2.93
C ALA A 125 2.56 -13.50 -2.07
N ASN A 126 2.98 -14.75 -1.84
CA ASN A 126 4.21 -15.03 -1.10
C ASN A 126 5.44 -14.39 -1.76
N ARG A 127 5.58 -14.49 -3.09
CA ARG A 127 6.69 -13.84 -3.81
C ARG A 127 6.69 -12.32 -3.62
N THR A 128 5.52 -11.68 -3.68
CA THR A 128 5.39 -10.23 -3.48
C THR A 128 5.80 -9.84 -2.07
N ILE A 129 5.29 -10.56 -1.05
CA ILE A 129 5.67 -10.31 0.35
C ILE A 129 7.17 -10.50 0.54
N ASP A 130 7.74 -11.59 0.05
CA ASP A 130 9.17 -11.91 0.19
C ASP A 130 10.06 -10.88 -0.52
N ALA A 131 9.72 -10.49 -1.76
CA ALA A 131 10.49 -9.52 -2.52
C ALA A 131 10.50 -8.12 -1.86
N ILE A 132 9.35 -7.65 -1.37
CA ILE A 132 9.26 -6.38 -0.65
C ILE A 132 10.02 -6.47 0.67
N SER A 133 9.89 -7.57 1.39
CA SER A 133 10.59 -7.80 2.67
C SER A 133 12.11 -7.83 2.51
N GLU A 134 12.62 -8.44 1.44
CA GLU A 134 14.05 -8.48 1.12
C GLU A 134 14.61 -7.06 0.91
N VAL A 135 13.95 -6.25 0.08
CA VAL A 135 14.36 -4.86 -0.15
C VAL A 135 14.28 -4.05 1.15
N ALA A 136 13.21 -4.21 1.91
CA ALA A 136 12.99 -3.48 3.15
C ALA A 136 14.04 -3.83 4.23
N SER A 137 14.48 -5.08 4.28
CA SER A 137 15.55 -5.50 5.21
C SER A 137 16.89 -4.79 4.98
N GLN A 138 17.10 -4.24 3.78
CA GLN A 138 18.31 -3.53 3.37
C GLN A 138 18.09 -2.01 3.23
N PHE A 139 16.94 -1.50 3.69
CA PHE A 139 16.50 -0.13 3.44
C PHE A 139 17.58 0.91 3.79
N SER A 140 18.16 0.88 4.99
CA SER A 140 19.20 1.83 5.41
C SER A 140 20.40 1.82 4.48
N THR A 141 20.89 0.64 4.11
CA THR A 141 22.04 0.49 3.20
C THR A 141 21.73 1.04 1.81
N ILE A 142 20.53 0.77 1.31
CA ILE A 142 20.08 1.27 0.00
C ILE A 142 19.94 2.79 0.04
N ALA A 143 19.33 3.33 1.10
CA ALA A 143 19.12 4.77 1.27
C ALA A 143 20.46 5.53 1.36
N GLU A 144 21.41 5.04 2.15
CA GLU A 144 22.75 5.66 2.25
C GLU A 144 23.50 5.63 0.92
N ARG A 145 23.38 4.55 0.15
CA ARG A 145 24.03 4.42 -1.16
C ARG A 145 23.43 5.35 -2.21
N LEU A 146 22.09 5.49 -2.25
CA LEU A 146 21.41 6.26 -3.28
C LEU A 146 21.33 7.76 -2.93
N LEU A 147 21.23 8.08 -1.66
CA LEU A 147 21.02 9.43 -1.15
C LEU A 147 22.02 9.72 -0.02
N PRO A 148 23.34 9.72 -0.31
CA PRO A 148 24.36 9.89 0.72
C PRO A 148 24.17 11.20 1.48
N GLN A 149 24.14 11.13 2.81
CA GLN A 149 23.97 12.26 3.73
C GLN A 149 22.61 13.00 3.65
N ALA A 150 21.67 12.57 2.82
CA ALA A 150 20.36 13.21 2.71
C ALA A 150 19.45 12.92 3.93
N ILE A 151 19.66 11.78 4.59
CA ILE A 151 18.89 11.36 5.76
C ILE A 151 19.85 11.20 6.95
N SER A 152 19.46 11.74 8.11
CA SER A 152 20.32 11.62 9.29
C SER A 152 20.47 10.15 9.71
N PRO A 153 21.64 9.74 10.26
CA PRO A 153 21.83 8.38 10.76
C PRO A 153 20.83 7.98 11.86
N ALA A 154 20.37 8.95 12.65
CA ALA A 154 19.34 8.70 13.68
C ALA A 154 18.00 8.36 13.03
N THR A 155 17.61 9.10 12.00
CA THR A 155 16.39 8.85 11.23
C THR A 155 16.45 7.50 10.52
N LEU A 156 17.56 7.18 9.86
CA LEU A 156 17.73 5.86 9.21
C LEU A 156 17.58 4.70 10.19
N ARG A 157 18.18 4.81 11.38
CA ARG A 157 18.03 3.79 12.42
C ARG A 157 16.58 3.65 12.88
N LEU A 158 15.86 4.76 13.06
CA LEU A 158 14.45 4.73 13.44
C LEU A 158 13.62 4.02 12.37
N LEU A 159 13.77 4.42 11.11
CA LEU A 159 13.04 3.84 9.98
C LEU A 159 13.32 2.33 9.88
N GLN A 160 14.59 1.93 9.88
CA GLN A 160 14.96 0.51 9.80
C GLN A 160 14.41 -0.29 10.98
N SER A 161 14.48 0.25 12.20
CA SER A 161 13.94 -0.42 13.38
C SER A 161 12.43 -0.70 13.27
N ARG A 162 11.65 0.23 12.71
CA ARG A 162 10.21 0.02 12.47
C ARG A 162 9.95 -0.99 11.36
N ILE A 163 10.71 -0.91 10.29
CA ILE A 163 10.66 -1.91 9.20
C ILE A 163 10.97 -3.30 9.77
N ASP A 164 12.02 -3.45 10.57
CA ASP A 164 12.42 -4.74 11.14
C ASP A 164 11.34 -5.32 12.08
N GLN A 165 10.63 -4.46 12.84
CA GLN A 165 9.48 -4.87 13.65
C GLN A 165 8.35 -5.42 12.77
N ASN A 166 8.01 -4.74 11.68
CA ASN A 166 6.98 -5.21 10.74
C ASN A 166 7.43 -6.52 10.06
N LEU A 167 8.70 -6.62 9.63
CA LEU A 167 9.25 -7.83 9.02
C LEU A 167 9.22 -9.04 9.99
N ALA A 168 9.35 -8.82 11.29
CA ALA A 168 9.26 -9.90 12.27
C ALA A 168 7.87 -10.56 12.32
N LEU A 169 6.81 -9.82 12.01
CA LEU A 169 5.43 -10.34 11.92
C LEU A 169 5.17 -11.11 10.63
N LEU A 170 6.03 -10.95 9.62
CA LEU A 170 5.86 -11.57 8.29
C LEU A 170 6.69 -12.86 8.09
N ARG A 171 7.43 -13.29 9.10
CA ARG A 171 8.27 -14.49 9.06
C ARG A 171 7.51 -15.78 9.31
#